data_d99e3f689d1905ee0ba4120e33ace870
#
_entry.id   d99e3f689d1905ee0ba4120e33ace870
#
_cell.length_a   1.000
_cell.length_b   1.000
_cell.length_c   1.000
_cell.angle_alpha   90.00
_cell.angle_beta   90.00
_cell.angle_gamma   90.00
#
_symmetry.space_group_name_H-M   'P 1'
#
loop_
_entity.id
_entity.type
_entity.pdbx_description
1 polymer ?
#
loop_
_entity_poly.entity_id
_entity_poly.type
_entity_poly.pdbx_seq_one_letter_code
_entity_poly.pdbx_strand_id
1 'polypeptide(L)'
;MYHSFSHYGTSAPIGKTPGVIYKPRTKGFTASSVQFEDGTEVSDVEVVILATGYNHHFPFLDPSDPYNQPSGELPTNGRHVIMTTNASAHSRPEGEQRLTTNPNYIFPLARQIVSLSSLHPLNALFFIGLPFPGANALNGIAQSVFAGHLIAHPDRVYPTSDITGQKGWNETLVREMLLKNLTAFENRVASEGFDVYHLGHMMNFGLYTDAEYQDSLIAHLQTQGLVPPRGRGYIFVEPWRTRARGKILELRRIWKEIESRGGEEVKRWLDGVETEDEWADLMDRLVKWGEEHGIQ
;
A
#
# COMPACT_ATOMS: atom_id res chain seq x y z
N MET A 1 -4.47 28.83 -8.97
CA MET A 1 -4.23 27.84 -7.90
C MET A 1 -2.74 27.51 -7.82
N TYR A 2 -2.19 27.39 -6.63
CA TYR A 2 -0.81 26.95 -6.41
C TYR A 2 -0.80 25.50 -5.94
N HIS A 3 0.13 24.70 -6.44
CA HIS A 3 0.33 23.33 -6.03
C HIS A 3 1.78 23.15 -5.57
N SER A 4 1.96 22.99 -4.27
CA SER A 4 3.26 22.72 -3.66
C SER A 4 3.42 21.20 -3.48
N PHE A 5 4.57 20.66 -3.81
CA PHE A 5 4.86 19.24 -3.66
C PHE A 5 6.30 19.01 -3.22
N SER A 6 6.52 17.94 -2.47
CA SER A 6 7.86 17.46 -2.19
C SER A 6 8.32 16.57 -3.35
N HIS A 7 9.55 16.70 -3.80
CA HIS A 7 10.15 15.79 -4.77
C HIS A 7 10.33 14.43 -4.10
N TYR A 8 9.45 13.49 -4.48
CA TYR A 8 9.76 12.08 -4.32
C TYR A 8 10.35 11.59 -5.65
N GLY A 9 11.69 11.58 -5.73
CA GLY A 9 12.39 11.13 -6.94
C GLY A 9 12.18 12.01 -8.17
N THR A 10 12.58 11.51 -9.31
CA THR A 10 12.62 12.20 -10.62
C THR A 10 11.25 12.40 -11.31
N SER A 11 10.15 12.15 -10.63
CA SER A 11 8.81 12.32 -11.21
C SER A 11 8.35 13.77 -11.08
N ALA A 12 8.71 14.59 -12.06
CA ALA A 12 8.00 15.85 -12.26
C ALA A 12 6.50 15.60 -12.42
N PRO A 13 5.61 16.52 -11.98
CA PRO A 13 4.18 16.36 -12.20
C PRO A 13 3.89 16.13 -13.68
N ILE A 14 3.17 15.06 -13.97
CA ILE A 14 2.88 14.64 -15.33
C ILE A 14 1.90 15.65 -15.94
N GLY A 15 2.42 16.53 -16.78
CA GLY A 15 1.69 17.57 -17.47
C GLY A 15 1.42 18.82 -16.61
N LYS A 16 1.46 19.96 -17.23
CA LYS A 16 1.05 21.23 -16.59
C LYS A 16 -0.47 21.33 -16.69
N THR A 17 -1.13 21.29 -15.55
CA THR A 17 -2.59 21.56 -15.51
C THR A 17 -2.81 23.05 -15.75
N PRO A 18 -3.65 23.45 -16.71
CA PRO A 18 -3.97 24.85 -16.94
C PRO A 18 -4.48 25.54 -15.68
N GLY A 19 -3.99 26.73 -15.41
CA GLY A 19 -4.36 27.51 -14.20
C GLY A 19 -3.70 27.05 -12.89
N VAL A 20 -2.80 26.07 -12.94
CA VAL A 20 -2.03 25.63 -11.78
C VAL A 20 -0.59 26.11 -11.89
N ILE A 21 -0.13 26.81 -10.85
CA ILE A 21 1.27 27.22 -10.67
C ILE A 21 1.92 26.23 -9.72
N TYR A 22 2.93 25.52 -10.20
CA TYR A 22 3.66 24.55 -9.41
C TYR A 22 4.76 25.24 -8.60
N LYS A 23 4.85 24.90 -7.33
CA LYS A 23 5.84 25.43 -6.36
C LYS A 23 6.56 24.26 -5.70
N PRO A 24 7.82 24.47 -5.29
CA PRO A 24 8.54 23.50 -4.48
C PRO A 24 7.85 23.35 -3.11
N ARG A 25 8.41 22.52 -2.26
CA ARG A 25 7.87 22.23 -0.93
C ARG A 25 7.61 23.52 -0.15
N THR A 26 6.47 23.57 0.53
CA THR A 26 6.14 24.65 1.46
C THR A 26 7.11 24.61 2.64
N LYS A 27 7.78 25.75 2.91
CA LYS A 27 8.68 25.93 4.03
C LYS A 27 7.93 26.36 5.29
N GLY A 28 6.93 27.21 5.12
CA GLY A 28 6.15 27.74 6.24
C GLY A 28 5.01 28.63 5.79
N PHE A 29 4.27 29.09 6.78
CA PHE A 29 3.15 30.01 6.62
C PHE A 29 3.43 31.26 7.48
N THR A 30 3.05 32.42 6.97
CA THR A 30 2.91 33.65 7.75
C THR A 30 1.44 33.97 7.95
N ALA A 31 1.12 35.09 8.57
CA ALA A 31 -0.28 35.54 8.74
C ALA A 31 -0.98 35.83 7.39
N SER A 32 -0.25 36.10 6.31
CA SER A 32 -0.80 36.54 5.03
C SER A 32 -0.16 35.87 3.81
N SER A 33 0.78 34.94 3.99
CA SER A 33 1.52 34.37 2.88
C SER A 33 1.96 32.92 3.12
N VAL A 34 2.32 32.26 2.03
CA VAL A 34 2.94 30.92 2.01
C VAL A 34 4.37 31.05 1.46
N GLN A 35 5.33 30.54 2.20
CA GLN A 35 6.75 30.52 1.83
C GLN A 35 7.17 29.14 1.34
N PHE A 36 8.02 29.10 0.30
CA PHE A 36 8.51 27.86 -0.32
C PHE A 36 10.03 27.71 -0.13
N GLU A 37 10.52 26.47 -0.32
CA GLU A 37 11.93 26.14 -0.13
C GLU A 37 12.87 26.85 -1.11
N ASP A 38 12.37 27.28 -2.28
CA ASP A 38 13.12 28.10 -3.26
C ASP A 38 13.25 29.58 -2.85
N GLY A 39 12.77 29.97 -1.67
CA GLY A 39 12.76 31.34 -1.17
C GLY A 39 11.64 32.19 -1.75
N THR A 40 10.80 31.67 -2.64
CA THR A 40 9.63 32.41 -3.15
C THR A 40 8.53 32.46 -2.10
N GLU A 41 7.71 33.51 -2.18
CA GLU A 41 6.55 33.73 -1.31
C GLU A 41 5.33 34.09 -2.14
N VAL A 42 4.17 33.61 -1.71
CA VAL A 42 2.87 33.93 -2.33
C VAL A 42 1.98 34.53 -1.26
N SER A 43 1.55 35.77 -1.48
CA SER A 43 0.61 36.50 -0.64
C SER A 43 -0.83 36.30 -1.12
N ASP A 44 -1.79 36.76 -0.32
CA ASP A 44 -3.22 36.78 -0.65
C ASP A 44 -3.80 35.38 -0.94
N VAL A 45 -3.32 34.39 -0.17
CA VAL A 45 -3.85 33.02 -0.21
C VAL A 45 -5.07 32.94 0.69
N GLU A 46 -6.24 32.79 0.13
CA GLU A 46 -7.50 32.71 0.85
C GLU A 46 -7.74 31.31 1.49
N VAL A 47 -7.31 30.26 0.79
CA VAL A 47 -7.56 28.87 1.24
C VAL A 47 -6.30 28.02 1.03
N VAL A 48 -5.94 27.24 2.05
CA VAL A 48 -4.89 26.22 1.97
C VAL A 48 -5.50 24.85 2.17
N ILE A 49 -5.29 23.95 1.23
CA ILE A 49 -5.70 22.55 1.35
C ILE A 49 -4.46 21.71 1.61
N LEU A 50 -4.39 21.11 2.79
CA LEU A 50 -3.29 20.22 3.19
C LEU A 50 -3.62 18.80 2.73
N ALA A 51 -2.97 18.37 1.65
CA ALA A 51 -3.08 17.01 1.11
C ALA A 51 -1.76 16.24 1.33
N THR A 52 -1.29 16.22 2.59
CA THR A 52 0.04 15.74 2.99
C THR A 52 0.14 14.22 3.13
N GLY A 53 -0.94 13.49 2.85
CA GLY A 53 -1.05 12.06 3.07
C GLY A 53 -1.52 11.71 4.49
N TYR A 54 -1.43 10.43 4.81
CA TYR A 54 -1.89 9.90 6.09
C TYR A 54 -0.71 9.28 6.85
N ASN A 55 -0.73 9.42 8.17
CA ASN A 55 0.07 8.64 9.08
C ASN A 55 -0.78 7.55 9.70
N HIS A 56 -0.20 6.39 9.95
CA HIS A 56 -0.88 5.36 10.73
C HIS A 56 -1.00 5.81 12.18
N HIS A 57 -2.22 5.72 12.74
CA HIS A 57 -2.49 6.00 14.14
C HIS A 57 -3.43 4.94 14.69
N PHE A 58 -2.97 4.17 15.65
CA PHE A 58 -3.69 3.05 16.25
C PHE A 58 -3.78 3.26 17.76
N PRO A 59 -4.72 4.07 18.25
CA PRO A 59 -4.82 4.45 19.66
C PRO A 59 -5.18 3.27 20.58
N PHE A 60 -5.56 2.14 20.02
CA PHE A 60 -5.87 0.91 20.76
C PHE A 60 -4.64 0.00 20.97
N LEU A 61 -3.52 0.29 20.34
CA LEU A 61 -2.25 -0.35 20.66
C LEU A 61 -1.70 0.29 21.93
N ASP A 62 -0.95 -0.47 22.72
CA ASP A 62 -0.52 -0.10 24.07
C ASP A 62 0.00 1.35 24.15
N PRO A 63 -0.66 2.24 24.89
CA PRO A 63 -0.25 3.63 25.02
C PRO A 63 1.05 3.82 25.81
N SER A 64 1.52 2.82 26.54
CA SER A 64 2.81 2.83 27.23
C SER A 64 3.98 2.52 26.30
N ASP A 65 3.70 2.03 25.11
CA ASP A 65 4.71 1.81 24.09
C ASP A 65 5.20 3.18 23.55
N PRO A 66 6.48 3.52 23.66
CA PRO A 66 7.01 4.79 23.19
C PRO A 66 6.77 5.03 21.68
N TYR A 67 6.50 3.98 20.91
CA TYR A 67 6.16 4.06 19.50
C TYR A 67 4.69 4.36 19.23
N ASN A 68 3.82 4.15 20.22
CA ASN A 68 2.40 4.52 20.16
C ASN A 68 2.13 5.92 20.72
N GLN A 69 3.11 6.57 21.32
CA GLN A 69 2.97 7.94 21.75
C GLN A 69 2.77 8.83 20.51
N PRO A 70 1.72 9.63 20.44
CA PRO A 70 1.70 10.71 19.48
C PRO A 70 2.94 11.55 19.79
N SER A 71 3.93 11.50 18.92
CA SER A 71 5.12 12.34 19.07
C SER A 71 4.65 13.78 19.05
N GLY A 72 4.53 14.39 20.23
CA GLY A 72 4.07 15.77 20.41
C GLY A 72 5.00 16.80 19.79
N GLU A 73 6.11 16.38 19.24
CA GLU A 73 7.03 17.21 18.49
C GLU A 73 7.29 16.58 17.13
N LEU A 74 6.67 17.17 16.12
CA LEU A 74 7.12 16.96 14.74
C LEU A 74 8.59 17.39 14.67
N PRO A 75 9.49 16.55 14.14
CA PRO A 75 10.88 16.93 13.97
C PRO A 75 10.97 18.21 13.14
N THR A 76 11.61 19.22 13.68
CA THR A 76 11.70 20.58 13.13
C THR A 76 12.39 20.67 11.76
N ASN A 77 12.88 19.57 11.20
CA ASN A 77 13.61 19.54 9.94
C ASN A 77 12.98 18.68 8.82
N GLY A 78 11.70 18.31 8.96
CA GLY A 78 10.95 17.61 7.90
C GLY A 78 11.54 16.25 7.47
N ARG A 79 12.64 15.83 8.04
CA ARG A 79 13.09 14.45 8.00
C ARG A 79 12.30 13.73 9.07
N HIS A 80 11.46 12.79 8.68
CA HIS A 80 10.99 11.81 9.61
C HIS A 80 12.20 11.42 10.46
N VAL A 81 12.11 11.58 11.77
CA VAL A 81 13.04 10.92 12.64
C VAL A 81 12.78 9.46 12.33
N ILE A 82 13.58 8.93 11.44
CA ILE A 82 13.90 7.51 11.53
C ILE A 82 14.31 7.44 12.98
N MET A 83 13.46 6.86 13.80
CA MET A 83 13.96 6.51 15.10
C MET A 83 15.10 5.57 14.77
N THR A 84 16.28 6.16 14.69
CA THR A 84 17.52 5.48 14.92
C THR A 84 17.54 5.13 16.40
N THR A 85 16.49 4.44 16.82
CA THR A 85 16.76 3.41 17.75
C THR A 85 17.68 2.52 16.95
N ASN A 86 18.89 2.36 17.41
CA ASN A 86 19.70 1.19 17.16
C ASN A 86 18.97 -0.09 17.62
N ALA A 87 17.67 -0.07 17.71
CA ALA A 87 16.74 -1.17 17.60
C ALA A 87 16.72 -1.60 16.15
N SER A 88 17.91 -1.94 15.64
CA SER A 88 18.04 -2.97 14.65
C SER A 88 17.07 -4.07 15.07
N ALA A 89 16.43 -4.73 14.11
CA ALA A 89 15.60 -5.91 14.35
C ALA A 89 16.25 -6.98 15.28
N HIS A 90 17.46 -6.77 15.67
CA HIS A 90 18.37 -7.61 16.45
C HIS A 90 18.36 -7.34 17.95
N SER A 91 17.72 -6.29 18.45
CA SER A 91 17.68 -5.99 19.89
C SER A 91 16.28 -6.16 20.50
N ARG A 92 15.46 -7.04 19.92
CA ARG A 92 14.21 -7.45 20.56
C ARG A 92 14.52 -8.19 21.86
N PRO A 93 13.90 -7.85 23.01
CA PRO A 93 14.01 -8.67 24.20
C PRO A 93 13.62 -10.09 23.84
N GLU A 94 14.47 -11.07 24.17
CA GLU A 94 14.11 -12.47 23.99
C GLU A 94 12.82 -12.75 24.77
N GLY A 95 11.78 -13.18 24.03
CA GLY A 95 10.55 -13.73 24.60
C GLY A 95 9.28 -12.90 24.47
N GLU A 96 9.31 -11.60 24.28
CA GLU A 96 8.08 -10.81 24.20
C GLU A 96 8.02 -9.98 22.90
N GLN A 97 7.16 -10.41 21.97
CA GLN A 97 6.94 -9.67 20.73
C GLN A 97 5.66 -8.86 20.85
N ARG A 98 5.82 -7.56 21.07
CA ARG A 98 4.72 -6.59 21.03
C ARG A 98 4.60 -5.99 19.64
N LEU A 99 3.37 -5.59 19.29
CA LEU A 99 3.19 -4.72 18.13
C LEU A 99 3.77 -3.35 18.45
N THR A 100 4.57 -2.85 17.53
CA THR A 100 5.08 -1.49 17.57
C THR A 100 4.70 -0.78 16.26
N THR A 101 4.58 0.53 16.32
CA THR A 101 4.20 1.32 15.15
C THR A 101 5.00 2.62 15.11
N ASN A 102 5.35 3.02 13.90
CA ASN A 102 5.69 4.39 13.57
C ASN A 102 4.65 4.95 12.59
N PRO A 103 4.72 6.22 12.17
CA PRO A 103 3.74 6.78 11.23
C PRO A 103 3.60 6.02 9.90
N ASN A 104 4.59 5.22 9.52
CA ASN A 104 4.62 4.54 8.23
C ASN A 104 4.44 3.01 8.35
N TYR A 105 4.81 2.40 9.48
CA TYR A 105 4.95 0.95 9.58
C TYR A 105 4.46 0.39 10.91
N ILE A 106 3.77 -0.74 10.84
CA ILE A 106 3.37 -1.56 11.99
C ILE A 106 4.12 -2.88 11.89
N PHE A 107 4.73 -3.31 12.99
CA PHE A 107 5.45 -4.57 13.00
C PHE A 107 5.39 -5.26 14.38
N PRO A 108 5.62 -6.56 14.46
CA PRO A 108 5.81 -7.47 13.35
C PRO A 108 4.48 -7.91 12.72
N LEU A 109 4.35 -7.75 11.40
CA LEU A 109 3.20 -8.24 10.64
C LEU A 109 3.64 -9.23 9.56
N ALA A 110 3.10 -10.43 9.60
CA ALA A 110 3.26 -11.36 8.48
C ALA A 110 2.34 -10.95 7.33
N ARG A 111 2.88 -10.99 6.10
CA ARG A 111 2.14 -10.65 4.88
C ARG A 111 1.44 -9.29 4.94
N GLN A 112 1.95 -8.36 5.76
CA GLN A 112 1.37 -7.03 6.03
C GLN A 112 -0.08 -7.06 6.57
N ILE A 113 -0.53 -8.18 7.13
CA ILE A 113 -1.90 -8.39 7.61
C ILE A 113 -1.92 -8.96 9.03
N VAL A 114 -1.18 -10.06 9.25
CA VAL A 114 -1.32 -10.90 10.44
C VAL A 114 -0.38 -10.41 11.52
N SER A 115 -0.92 -10.03 12.67
CA SER A 115 -0.10 -9.69 13.83
C SER A 115 0.71 -10.89 14.32
N LEU A 116 2.02 -10.68 14.47
CA LEU A 116 2.93 -11.67 15.05
C LEU A 116 3.22 -11.40 16.54
N SER A 117 2.48 -10.48 17.17
CA SER A 117 2.59 -10.24 18.60
C SER A 117 2.28 -11.50 19.39
N SER A 118 3.06 -11.75 20.46
CA SER A 118 2.83 -12.88 21.38
C SER A 118 1.70 -12.61 22.39
N LEU A 119 1.15 -11.39 22.42
CA LEU A 119 0.12 -10.99 23.37
C LEU A 119 -1.28 -11.53 23.01
N HIS A 120 -1.47 -12.06 21.83
CA HIS A 120 -2.74 -12.59 21.36
C HIS A 120 -2.52 -13.76 20.37
N PRO A 121 -3.55 -14.60 20.18
CA PRO A 121 -3.50 -15.67 19.19
C PRO A 121 -3.23 -15.14 17.77
N LEU A 122 -2.54 -15.93 16.97
CA LEU A 122 -2.11 -15.54 15.62
C LEU A 122 -3.30 -15.26 14.68
N ASN A 123 -4.45 -15.84 14.96
CA ASN A 123 -5.69 -15.64 14.20
C ASN A 123 -6.67 -14.65 14.85
N ALA A 124 -6.20 -13.78 15.77
CA ALA A 124 -7.07 -12.86 16.50
C ALA A 124 -6.98 -11.40 16.04
N LEU A 125 -5.84 -10.96 15.49
CA LEU A 125 -5.63 -9.56 15.13
C LEU A 125 -5.05 -9.42 13.72
N PHE A 126 -5.79 -8.69 12.88
CA PHE A 126 -5.46 -8.44 11.48
C PHE A 126 -5.54 -6.97 11.14
N PHE A 127 -4.69 -6.53 10.25
CA PHE A 127 -4.68 -5.18 9.71
C PHE A 127 -5.01 -5.21 8.22
N ILE A 128 -6.18 -4.72 7.85
CA ILE A 128 -6.65 -4.70 6.46
C ILE A 128 -6.49 -3.29 5.88
N GLY A 129 -5.96 -3.19 4.65
CA GLY A 129 -5.85 -1.93 3.93
C GLY A 129 -4.58 -1.12 4.22
N LEU A 130 -3.58 -1.67 4.91
CA LEU A 130 -2.31 -0.97 5.17
C LEU A 130 -1.46 -0.71 3.92
N PRO A 131 -1.31 -1.63 2.95
CA PRO A 131 -0.44 -1.42 1.81
C PRO A 131 -0.83 -0.23 0.95
N PHE A 132 0.16 0.64 0.66
CA PHE A 132 -0.02 1.87 -0.12
C PHE A 132 1.22 2.13 -1.00
N PRO A 133 1.11 2.75 -2.19
CA PRO A 133 -0.09 2.97 -2.99
C PRO A 133 -0.51 1.69 -3.72
N GLY A 134 -1.79 1.38 -3.73
CA GLY A 134 -2.31 0.19 -4.39
C GLY A 134 -3.79 0.33 -4.75
N ALA A 135 -4.33 -0.69 -5.39
CA ALA A 135 -5.76 -0.82 -5.62
C ALA A 135 -6.45 -1.21 -4.30
N ASN A 136 -6.70 -0.24 -3.42
CA ASN A 136 -7.11 -0.46 -2.03
C ASN A 136 -8.27 -1.45 -1.88
N ALA A 137 -9.30 -1.35 -2.73
CA ALA A 137 -10.45 -2.26 -2.68
C ALA A 137 -10.04 -3.71 -2.98
N LEU A 138 -9.25 -3.96 -4.02
CA LEU A 138 -8.78 -5.30 -4.39
C LEU A 138 -7.80 -5.86 -3.36
N ASN A 139 -6.89 -5.03 -2.84
CA ASN A 139 -6.01 -5.42 -1.74
C ASN A 139 -6.84 -5.83 -0.53
N GLY A 140 -7.83 -5.03 -0.14
CA GLY A 140 -8.73 -5.33 0.97
C GLY A 140 -9.50 -6.64 0.77
N ILE A 141 -9.95 -6.95 -0.45
CA ILE A 141 -10.63 -8.22 -0.78
C ILE A 141 -9.67 -9.40 -0.58
N ALA A 142 -8.50 -9.38 -1.21
CA ALA A 142 -7.52 -10.46 -1.09
C ALA A 142 -7.08 -10.68 0.37
N GLN A 143 -6.84 -9.59 1.11
CA GLN A 143 -6.50 -9.63 2.52
C GLN A 143 -7.62 -10.20 3.38
N SER A 144 -8.87 -9.79 3.13
CA SER A 144 -10.04 -10.27 3.89
C SER A 144 -10.32 -11.75 3.63
N VAL A 145 -10.15 -12.21 2.38
CA VAL A 145 -10.26 -13.64 2.05
C VAL A 145 -9.19 -14.43 2.81
N PHE A 146 -7.93 -13.96 2.78
CA PHE A 146 -6.85 -14.61 3.51
C PHE A 146 -7.10 -14.65 5.03
N ALA A 147 -7.45 -13.51 5.61
CA ALA A 147 -7.75 -13.40 7.04
C ALA A 147 -8.93 -14.28 7.45
N GLY A 148 -10.02 -14.28 6.66
CA GLY A 148 -11.19 -15.12 6.93
C GLY A 148 -10.85 -16.62 6.97
N HIS A 149 -10.01 -17.11 6.05
CA HIS A 149 -9.55 -18.50 6.09
C HIS A 149 -8.62 -18.77 7.29
N LEU A 150 -7.74 -17.83 7.65
CA LEU A 150 -6.87 -18.02 8.82
C LEU A 150 -7.65 -18.01 10.14
N ILE A 151 -8.72 -17.22 10.24
CA ILE A 151 -9.62 -17.23 11.39
C ILE A 151 -10.35 -18.57 11.50
N ALA A 152 -10.93 -19.03 10.39
CA ALA A 152 -11.80 -20.19 10.38
C ALA A 152 -11.04 -21.54 10.40
N HIS A 153 -9.89 -21.60 9.74
CA HIS A 153 -9.15 -22.85 9.49
C HIS A 153 -7.63 -22.63 9.59
N PRO A 154 -7.11 -22.19 10.75
CA PRO A 154 -5.68 -21.90 10.90
C PRO A 154 -4.79 -23.12 10.62
N ASP A 155 -5.23 -24.30 11.01
CA ASP A 155 -4.60 -25.59 10.77
C ASP A 155 -4.48 -25.96 9.29
N ARG A 156 -5.37 -25.43 8.46
CA ARG A 156 -5.35 -25.64 7.02
C ARG A 156 -4.54 -24.56 6.29
N VAL A 157 -4.57 -23.31 6.76
CA VAL A 157 -3.79 -22.22 6.17
C VAL A 157 -2.30 -22.43 6.41
N TYR A 158 -1.93 -22.82 7.63
CA TYR A 158 -0.56 -23.10 8.03
C TYR A 158 -0.49 -24.46 8.75
N PRO A 159 -0.59 -25.57 7.99
CA PRO A 159 -0.53 -26.90 8.59
C PRO A 159 0.86 -27.13 9.23
N THR A 160 0.86 -27.61 10.45
CA THR A 160 2.05 -28.14 11.13
C THR A 160 1.93 -29.63 11.29
N SER A 161 3.05 -30.33 11.41
CA SER A 161 3.07 -31.75 11.74
C SER A 161 3.80 -31.94 13.05
N ASP A 162 3.27 -32.80 13.89
CA ASP A 162 3.96 -33.23 15.09
C ASP A 162 5.09 -34.24 14.78
N ILE A 163 5.77 -34.71 15.79
CA ILE A 163 6.86 -35.71 15.67
C ILE A 163 6.39 -37.06 15.12
N THR A 164 5.09 -37.30 15.12
CA THR A 164 4.46 -38.54 14.58
C THR A 164 3.98 -38.35 13.13
N GLY A 165 4.10 -37.14 12.59
CA GLY A 165 3.61 -36.78 11.26
C GLY A 165 2.10 -36.45 11.22
N GLN A 166 1.44 -36.39 12.37
CA GLN A 166 0.04 -35.97 12.43
C GLN A 166 -0.06 -34.47 12.16
N LYS A 167 -0.87 -34.12 11.18
CA LYS A 167 -1.15 -32.72 10.84
C LYS A 167 -2.00 -32.07 11.92
N GLY A 168 -1.69 -30.83 12.26
CA GLY A 168 -2.41 -30.05 13.24
C GLY A 168 -2.08 -28.57 13.17
N TRP A 169 -2.37 -27.87 14.24
CA TRP A 169 -2.05 -26.47 14.44
C TRP A 169 -1.12 -26.30 15.64
N ASN A 170 0.11 -25.86 15.37
CA ASN A 170 1.03 -25.40 16.40
C ASN A 170 1.36 -23.93 16.18
N GLU A 171 0.69 -23.08 16.93
CA GLU A 171 0.79 -21.63 16.77
C GLU A 171 2.23 -21.12 16.97
N THR A 172 2.96 -21.68 17.93
CA THR A 172 4.35 -21.26 18.19
C THR A 172 5.23 -21.51 16.99
N LEU A 173 5.18 -22.72 16.42
CA LEU A 173 5.96 -23.05 15.21
C LEU A 173 5.57 -22.19 14.01
N VAL A 174 4.28 -21.94 13.83
CA VAL A 174 3.80 -21.06 12.75
C VAL A 174 4.31 -19.63 12.95
N ARG A 175 4.21 -19.10 14.14
CA ARG A 175 4.70 -17.75 14.48
C ARG A 175 6.20 -17.62 14.22
N GLU A 176 7.00 -18.57 14.65
CA GLU A 176 8.45 -18.61 14.43
C GLU A 176 8.77 -18.64 12.91
N MET A 177 8.08 -19.49 12.16
CA MET A 177 8.22 -19.55 10.70
C MET A 177 7.89 -18.21 10.04
N LEU A 178 6.79 -17.57 10.42
CA LEU A 178 6.36 -16.30 9.87
C LEU A 178 7.32 -15.16 10.23
N LEU A 179 7.84 -15.16 11.44
CA LEU A 179 8.89 -14.21 11.88
C LEU A 179 10.17 -14.36 11.06
N LYS A 180 10.60 -15.60 10.85
CA LYS A 180 11.77 -15.87 9.99
C LYS A 180 11.56 -15.37 8.58
N ASN A 181 10.36 -15.57 8.02
CA ASN A 181 10.01 -15.06 6.68
C ASN A 181 9.98 -13.53 6.65
N LEU A 182 9.45 -12.88 7.69
CA LEU A 182 9.44 -11.42 7.81
C LEU A 182 10.87 -10.88 7.87
N THR A 183 11.74 -11.45 8.70
CA THR A 183 13.16 -11.05 8.79
C THR A 183 13.88 -11.25 7.45
N ALA A 184 13.60 -12.33 6.72
CA ALA A 184 14.18 -12.55 5.39
C ALA A 184 13.69 -11.49 4.37
N PHE A 185 12.43 -11.09 4.46
CA PHE A 185 11.89 -10.00 3.65
C PHE A 185 12.57 -8.66 3.99
N GLU A 186 12.65 -8.29 5.27
CA GLU A 186 13.30 -7.06 5.73
C GLU A 186 14.78 -7.00 5.28
N ASN A 187 15.51 -8.10 5.40
CA ASN A 187 16.90 -8.19 4.94
C ASN A 187 17.03 -8.00 3.42
N ARG A 188 16.09 -8.55 2.64
CA ARG A 188 16.07 -8.36 1.19
C ARG A 188 15.82 -6.89 0.84
N VAL A 189 14.84 -6.24 1.48
CA VAL A 189 14.56 -4.81 1.31
C VAL A 189 15.80 -3.97 1.63
N ALA A 190 16.49 -4.29 2.72
CA ALA A 190 17.73 -3.62 3.11
C ALA A 190 18.86 -3.83 2.08
N SER A 191 18.97 -5.03 1.51
CA SER A 191 19.99 -5.32 0.47
C SER A 191 19.78 -4.55 -0.82
N GLU A 192 18.54 -4.14 -1.10
CA GLU A 192 18.18 -3.25 -2.22
C GLU A 192 18.39 -1.74 -1.88
N GLY A 193 18.92 -1.44 -0.71
CA GLY A 193 19.21 -0.09 -0.27
C GLY A 193 18.01 0.66 0.33
N PHE A 194 16.96 -0.05 0.70
CA PHE A 194 15.76 0.54 1.30
C PHE A 194 15.69 0.25 2.79
N ASP A 195 15.07 1.16 3.53
CA ASP A 195 14.71 0.99 4.94
C ASP A 195 13.21 0.73 5.05
N VAL A 196 12.85 -0.48 5.44
CA VAL A 196 11.46 -0.92 5.57
C VAL A 196 10.67 -0.08 6.58
N TYR A 197 11.31 0.41 7.63
CA TYR A 197 10.66 1.25 8.65
C TYR A 197 10.37 2.67 8.15
N HIS A 198 11.18 3.17 7.24
CA HIS A 198 10.94 4.45 6.57
C HIS A 198 9.91 4.33 5.46
N LEU A 199 9.99 3.27 4.68
CA LEU A 199 9.12 3.04 3.54
C LEU A 199 7.74 2.52 3.96
N GLY A 200 7.68 1.84 5.11
CA GLY A 200 6.44 1.34 5.68
C GLY A 200 5.77 0.27 4.83
N HIS A 201 4.44 0.37 4.73
CA HIS A 201 3.61 -0.56 3.97
C HIS A 201 3.50 -0.22 2.48
N MET A 202 4.46 0.50 1.91
CA MET A 202 4.48 0.80 0.48
C MET A 202 4.76 -0.45 -0.36
N MET A 203 4.11 -0.57 -1.51
CA MET A 203 4.17 -1.76 -2.38
C MET A 203 5.15 -1.62 -3.56
N ASN A 204 5.67 -0.42 -3.84
CA ASN A 204 6.39 -0.12 -5.09
C ASN A 204 7.91 -0.06 -4.96
N PHE A 205 8.52 -1.06 -4.29
CA PHE A 205 9.99 -1.09 -4.18
C PHE A 205 10.67 -2.00 -5.21
N GLY A 206 9.99 -2.35 -6.31
CA GLY A 206 10.48 -3.36 -7.24
C GLY A 206 10.45 -4.79 -6.68
N LEU A 207 10.00 -4.95 -5.43
CA LEU A 207 9.93 -6.25 -4.75
C LEU A 207 8.57 -6.91 -4.88
N TYR A 208 7.49 -6.08 -4.93
CA TYR A 208 6.13 -6.50 -5.21
C TYR A 208 5.37 -5.41 -5.97
N THR A 209 4.58 -5.81 -6.94
CA THR A 209 3.46 -5.02 -7.41
C THR A 209 2.24 -5.30 -6.54
N ASP A 210 1.22 -4.43 -6.56
CA ASP A 210 -0.05 -4.67 -5.87
C ASP A 210 -0.73 -5.96 -6.37
N ALA A 211 -0.62 -6.28 -7.66
CA ALA A 211 -1.13 -7.51 -8.25
C ALA A 211 -0.40 -8.75 -7.70
N GLU A 212 0.93 -8.75 -7.72
CA GLU A 212 1.74 -9.86 -7.20
C GLU A 212 1.49 -10.12 -5.72
N TYR A 213 1.30 -9.05 -4.95
CA TYR A 213 0.95 -9.17 -3.53
C TYR A 213 -0.40 -9.86 -3.34
N GLN A 214 -1.45 -9.40 -4.04
CA GLN A 214 -2.79 -9.99 -3.99
C GLN A 214 -2.76 -11.45 -4.41
N ASP A 215 -2.09 -11.74 -5.53
CA ASP A 215 -1.92 -13.08 -6.05
C ASP A 215 -1.18 -13.99 -5.06
N SER A 216 -0.17 -13.47 -4.35
CA SER A 216 0.58 -14.25 -3.35
C SER A 216 -0.27 -14.70 -2.17
N LEU A 217 -1.26 -13.90 -1.76
CA LEU A 217 -2.18 -14.26 -0.69
C LEU A 217 -3.11 -15.39 -1.13
N ILE A 218 -3.70 -15.23 -2.30
CA ILE A 218 -4.67 -16.20 -2.84
C ILE A 218 -3.98 -17.49 -3.29
N ALA A 219 -2.79 -17.40 -3.92
CA ALA A 219 -2.00 -18.58 -4.28
C ALA A 219 -1.64 -19.44 -3.08
N HIS A 220 -1.33 -18.82 -1.94
CA HIS A 220 -1.11 -19.57 -0.71
C HIS A 220 -2.33 -20.38 -0.31
N LEU A 221 -3.53 -19.78 -0.32
CA LEU A 221 -4.77 -20.48 -0.01
C LEU A 221 -5.11 -21.57 -1.04
N GLN A 222 -4.85 -21.34 -2.32
CA GLN A 222 -5.04 -22.34 -3.38
C GLN A 222 -4.11 -23.54 -3.20
N THR A 223 -2.85 -23.30 -2.84
CA THR A 223 -1.89 -24.37 -2.54
C THR A 223 -2.35 -25.25 -1.38
N GLN A 224 -3.09 -24.67 -0.45
CA GLN A 224 -3.71 -25.41 0.66
C GLN A 224 -5.09 -26.02 0.31
N GLY A 225 -5.56 -25.85 -0.92
CA GLY A 225 -6.88 -26.32 -1.35
C GLY A 225 -8.07 -25.62 -0.68
N LEU A 226 -7.86 -24.40 -0.17
CA LEU A 226 -8.89 -23.61 0.52
C LEU A 226 -9.69 -22.73 -0.43
N VAL A 227 -9.09 -22.30 -1.52
CA VAL A 227 -9.72 -21.50 -2.57
C VAL A 227 -9.52 -22.22 -3.90
N PRO A 228 -10.56 -22.41 -4.72
CA PRO A 228 -10.39 -23.01 -6.03
C PRO A 228 -9.59 -22.09 -6.96
N PRO A 229 -8.83 -22.64 -7.92
CA PRO A 229 -8.22 -21.85 -8.97
C PRO A 229 -9.32 -21.19 -9.83
N ARG A 230 -9.11 -19.95 -10.24
CA ARG A 230 -10.02 -19.29 -11.20
C ARG A 230 -9.87 -19.89 -12.60
N GLY A 231 -10.98 -19.92 -13.34
CA GLY A 231 -11.17 -20.73 -14.55
C GLY A 231 -10.29 -20.42 -15.76
N ARG A 232 -9.48 -19.39 -15.79
CA ARG A 232 -8.57 -19.08 -16.91
C ARG A 232 -7.08 -19.17 -16.54
N GLY A 233 -6.76 -19.82 -15.44
CA GLY A 233 -5.36 -20.06 -15.04
C GLY A 233 -4.68 -18.91 -14.33
N TYR A 234 -5.36 -17.80 -14.04
CA TYR A 234 -4.81 -16.75 -13.18
C TYR A 234 -5.29 -16.88 -11.74
N ILE A 235 -4.48 -16.41 -10.82
CA ILE A 235 -4.64 -16.68 -9.40
C ILE A 235 -5.77 -15.82 -8.81
N PHE A 236 -5.67 -14.51 -8.93
CA PHE A 236 -6.65 -13.55 -8.39
C PHE A 236 -6.79 -12.30 -9.27
N VAL A 237 -5.69 -11.68 -9.66
CA VAL A 237 -5.71 -10.48 -10.50
C VAL A 237 -5.71 -10.86 -11.97
N GLU A 238 -6.73 -10.46 -12.69
CA GLU A 238 -6.83 -10.72 -14.13
C GLU A 238 -5.71 -9.99 -14.90
N PRO A 239 -5.14 -10.62 -15.94
CA PRO A 239 -4.04 -10.04 -16.72
C PRO A 239 -4.36 -8.66 -17.30
N TRP A 240 -5.63 -8.40 -17.67
CA TRP A 240 -6.04 -7.10 -18.19
C TRP A 240 -5.90 -5.98 -17.13
N ARG A 241 -6.16 -6.28 -15.84
CA ARG A 241 -5.99 -5.31 -14.73
C ARG A 241 -4.52 -4.91 -14.58
N THR A 242 -3.61 -5.87 -14.67
CA THR A 242 -2.18 -5.62 -14.60
C THR A 242 -1.72 -4.77 -15.80
N ARG A 243 -2.21 -5.07 -17.02
CA ARG A 243 -1.94 -4.24 -18.22
C ARG A 243 -2.47 -2.82 -18.06
N ALA A 244 -3.73 -2.67 -17.67
CA ALA A 244 -4.36 -1.37 -17.45
C ALA A 244 -3.63 -0.56 -16.35
N ARG A 245 -3.18 -1.22 -15.28
CA ARG A 245 -2.38 -0.59 -14.23
C ARG A 245 -1.05 -0.05 -14.76
N GLY A 246 -0.38 -0.79 -15.62
CA GLY A 246 0.85 -0.34 -16.29
C GLY A 246 0.65 0.90 -17.15
N LYS A 247 -0.55 1.10 -17.69
CA LYS A 247 -0.94 2.24 -18.55
C LYS A 247 -1.80 3.29 -17.82
N ILE A 248 -1.83 3.30 -16.51
CA ILE A 248 -2.77 4.13 -15.72
C ILE A 248 -2.69 5.63 -16.05
N LEU A 249 -1.51 6.14 -16.32
CA LEU A 249 -1.31 7.56 -16.63
C LEU A 249 -1.79 7.90 -18.05
N GLU A 250 -1.54 7.02 -19.00
CA GLU A 250 -2.05 7.11 -20.36
C GLU A 250 -3.59 7.05 -20.37
N LEU A 251 -4.16 6.03 -19.73
CA LEU A 251 -5.61 5.88 -19.58
C LEU A 251 -6.28 7.09 -18.93
N ARG A 252 -5.64 7.69 -17.92
CA ARG A 252 -6.14 8.93 -17.30
C ARG A 252 -6.17 10.11 -18.26
N ARG A 253 -5.16 10.27 -19.13
CA ARG A 253 -5.13 11.34 -20.14
C ARG A 253 -6.21 11.13 -21.18
N ILE A 254 -6.33 9.89 -21.67
CA ILE A 254 -7.37 9.50 -22.63
C ILE A 254 -8.76 9.78 -22.05
N TRP A 255 -9.01 9.35 -20.82
CA TRP A 255 -10.30 9.56 -20.17
C TRP A 255 -10.64 11.03 -19.99
N LYS A 256 -9.69 11.86 -19.58
CA LYS A 256 -9.88 13.33 -19.50
C LYS A 256 -10.22 13.95 -20.84
N GLU A 257 -9.62 13.48 -21.91
CA GLU A 257 -9.96 13.97 -23.25
C GLU A 257 -11.40 13.58 -23.63
N ILE A 258 -11.83 12.36 -23.32
CA ILE A 258 -13.21 11.91 -23.52
C ILE A 258 -14.18 12.75 -22.68
N GLU A 259 -13.88 12.98 -21.40
CA GLU A 259 -14.69 13.84 -20.52
C GLU A 259 -14.81 15.27 -21.06
N SER A 260 -13.75 15.81 -21.67
CA SER A 260 -13.76 17.15 -22.26
C SER A 260 -14.73 17.30 -23.41
N ARG A 261 -15.13 16.19 -24.09
CA ARG A 261 -16.08 16.14 -25.18
C ARG A 261 -17.54 16.12 -24.74
N GLY A 262 -17.76 16.04 -23.41
CA GLY A 262 -19.08 16.14 -22.81
C GLY A 262 -19.69 14.82 -22.33
N GLY A 263 -20.74 14.93 -21.51
CA GLY A 263 -21.35 13.78 -20.83
C GLY A 263 -21.96 12.72 -21.76
N GLU A 264 -22.42 13.11 -22.94
CA GLU A 264 -22.97 12.14 -23.92
C GLU A 264 -21.86 11.25 -24.51
N GLU A 265 -20.64 11.78 -24.67
CA GLU A 265 -19.51 10.97 -25.09
C GLU A 265 -19.12 9.98 -24.03
N VAL A 266 -19.04 10.43 -22.75
CA VAL A 266 -18.77 9.54 -21.60
C VAL A 266 -19.80 8.41 -21.53
N LYS A 267 -21.11 8.73 -21.66
CA LYS A 267 -22.17 7.70 -21.66
C LYS A 267 -21.97 6.68 -22.78
N ARG A 268 -21.61 7.13 -24.00
CA ARG A 268 -21.35 6.24 -25.14
C ARG A 268 -20.23 5.24 -24.86
N TRP A 269 -19.17 5.68 -24.17
CA TRP A 269 -18.07 4.80 -23.80
C TRP A 269 -18.42 3.78 -22.72
N LEU A 270 -19.33 4.14 -21.81
CA LEU A 270 -19.75 3.29 -20.68
C LEU A 270 -21.00 2.47 -20.99
N ASP A 271 -21.66 2.71 -22.09
CA ASP A 271 -22.86 1.98 -22.49
C ASP A 271 -22.56 0.49 -22.66
N GLY A 272 -23.32 -0.34 -21.96
CA GLY A 272 -23.15 -1.81 -21.98
C GLY A 272 -21.92 -2.30 -21.23
N VAL A 273 -21.25 -1.51 -20.38
CA VAL A 273 -20.09 -1.92 -19.59
C VAL A 273 -20.53 -2.26 -18.17
N GLU A 274 -20.88 -3.53 -17.94
CA GLU A 274 -21.35 -4.05 -16.66
C GLU A 274 -20.48 -5.18 -16.13
N THR A 275 -19.98 -6.04 -17.01
CA THR A 275 -19.20 -7.21 -16.66
C THR A 275 -17.68 -6.97 -16.71
N GLU A 276 -16.93 -7.87 -16.12
CA GLU A 276 -15.46 -7.80 -16.08
C GLU A 276 -14.84 -7.90 -17.49
N ASP A 277 -15.40 -8.74 -18.36
CA ASP A 277 -14.94 -8.87 -19.76
C ASP A 277 -15.20 -7.58 -20.54
N GLU A 278 -16.31 -6.89 -20.31
CA GLU A 278 -16.65 -5.60 -20.93
C GLU A 278 -15.75 -4.46 -20.41
N TRP A 279 -15.39 -4.48 -19.13
CA TRP A 279 -14.37 -3.57 -18.60
C TRP A 279 -13.00 -3.80 -19.20
N ALA A 280 -12.59 -5.07 -19.40
CA ALA A 280 -11.35 -5.41 -20.09
C ALA A 280 -11.33 -4.86 -21.53
N ASP A 281 -12.42 -5.08 -22.27
CA ASP A 281 -12.60 -4.57 -23.64
C ASP A 281 -12.59 -3.04 -23.67
N LEU A 282 -13.25 -2.37 -22.72
CA LEU A 282 -13.21 -0.92 -22.60
C LEU A 282 -11.77 -0.40 -22.43
N MET A 283 -10.96 -1.03 -21.57
CA MET A 283 -9.56 -0.61 -21.38
C MET A 283 -8.75 -0.75 -22.67
N ASP A 284 -8.92 -1.85 -23.40
CA ASP A 284 -8.23 -2.07 -24.67
C ASP A 284 -8.70 -1.09 -25.76
N ARG A 285 -10.01 -0.77 -25.82
CA ARG A 285 -10.58 0.26 -26.72
C ARG A 285 -10.05 1.65 -26.40
N LEU A 286 -9.95 2.02 -25.13
CA LEU A 286 -9.41 3.32 -24.70
C LEU A 286 -7.95 3.47 -25.14
N VAL A 287 -7.12 2.46 -24.92
CA VAL A 287 -5.72 2.49 -25.35
C VAL A 287 -5.62 2.69 -26.86
N LYS A 288 -6.34 1.88 -27.63
CA LYS A 288 -6.36 1.98 -29.09
C LYS A 288 -6.80 3.37 -29.58
N TRP A 289 -7.85 3.89 -28.97
CA TRP A 289 -8.34 5.23 -29.29
C TRP A 289 -7.30 6.33 -28.99
N GLY A 290 -6.60 6.21 -27.85
CA GLY A 290 -5.51 7.11 -27.49
C GLY A 290 -4.38 7.10 -28.50
N GLU A 291 -3.97 5.92 -28.96
CA GLU A 291 -2.96 5.76 -30.01
C GLU A 291 -3.39 6.43 -31.32
N GLU A 292 -4.64 6.23 -31.75
CA GLU A 292 -5.22 6.82 -32.96
C GLU A 292 -5.29 8.36 -32.89
N HIS A 293 -5.40 8.94 -31.70
CA HIS A 293 -5.51 10.38 -31.45
C HIS A 293 -4.20 11.02 -30.94
N GLY A 294 -3.11 10.25 -30.90
CA GLY A 294 -1.79 10.75 -30.48
C GLY A 294 -1.69 11.13 -29.01
N ILE A 295 -2.51 10.54 -28.16
CA ILE A 295 -2.48 10.74 -26.70
C ILE A 295 -1.60 9.66 -26.09
N GLN A 296 -0.41 10.08 -25.58
CA GLN A 296 0.57 9.19 -24.93
C GLN A 296 0.78 9.55 -23.46
#